data_184cedb12ffcc3e6d912d5f324141ca0
#
_entry.id   184cedb12ffcc3e6d912d5f324141ca0
#
_cell.length_a   1.000
_cell.length_b   1.000
_cell.length_c   1.000
_cell.angle_alpha   90.00
_cell.angle_beta   90.00
_cell.angle_gamma   90.00
#
_symmetry.space_group_name_H-M   'P 1'
#
loop_
_entity.id
_entity.type
_entity.pdbx_description
1 polymer ?
#
loop_
_entity_poly.entity_id
_entity_poly.type
_entity_poly.pdbx_seq_one_letter_code
_entity_poly.pdbx_strand_id
1 'polypeptide(L)'
;MRRVLLATMLLLSALSLKAQQDDEYLMEIGGGVGTVSYEGDFNGNVLKNMQPMGAVVLRRILNPYMGFRLTGSFGKLKGAAADVKTYYPDEATRGYTFSHSLVDVGVTYEYNFWPYGTGRDYRGAKRLTPFIFGGIGATYVSGDNSVFTANVPLGLGVKYKLRKRLNLGVEWRVHFALSDKLDGMADPYGIRSSGLFKNTDCYSALQLTLTYSFMSKCRTCNNDD
;
A
#
# COMPACT_ATOMS: atom_id res chain seq x y z
N MET A 1 40.80 43.63 -14.20
CA MET A 1 39.36 43.44 -13.91
C MET A 1 38.66 42.58 -14.97
N ARG A 2 38.73 42.87 -16.26
CA ARG A 2 38.03 42.11 -17.34
C ARG A 2 38.42 40.62 -17.44
N ARG A 3 39.70 40.28 -17.19
CA ARG A 3 40.19 38.87 -17.19
C ARG A 3 39.73 38.06 -15.99
N VAL A 4 39.54 38.70 -14.84
CA VAL A 4 39.03 38.03 -13.62
C VAL A 4 37.54 37.75 -13.76
N LEU A 5 36.77 38.67 -14.37
CA LEU A 5 35.33 38.46 -14.65
C LEU A 5 35.09 37.31 -15.64
N LEU A 6 35.93 37.19 -16.68
CA LEU A 6 35.87 36.07 -17.62
C LEU A 6 36.20 34.73 -16.96
N ALA A 7 37.22 34.71 -16.08
CA ALA A 7 37.58 33.50 -15.35
C ALA A 7 36.48 33.05 -14.36
N THR A 8 35.84 33.99 -13.68
CA THR A 8 34.72 33.67 -12.77
C THR A 8 33.47 33.21 -13.53
N MET A 9 33.15 33.78 -14.70
CA MET A 9 32.06 33.28 -15.56
C MET A 9 32.35 31.87 -16.09
N LEU A 10 33.58 31.56 -16.49
CA LEU A 10 33.99 30.21 -16.91
C LEU A 10 33.92 29.20 -15.76
N LEU A 11 34.31 29.60 -14.55
CA LEU A 11 34.19 28.73 -13.36
C LEU A 11 32.74 28.48 -13.00
N LEU A 12 31.87 29.48 -13.07
CA LEU A 12 30.44 29.34 -12.84
C LEU A 12 29.74 28.46 -13.90
N SER A 13 30.17 28.56 -15.16
CA SER A 13 29.62 27.70 -16.22
C SER A 13 30.11 26.26 -16.11
N ALA A 14 31.32 26.01 -15.63
CA ALA A 14 31.84 24.66 -15.36
C ALA A 14 31.14 23.98 -14.17
N LEU A 15 30.65 24.76 -13.19
CA LEU A 15 29.83 24.23 -12.08
C LEU A 15 28.40 23.88 -12.50
N SER A 16 27.93 24.46 -13.60
CA SER A 16 26.57 24.20 -14.13
C SER A 16 26.48 22.96 -15.03
N LEU A 17 27.63 22.36 -15.43
CA LEU A 17 27.70 21.21 -16.34
C LEU A 17 27.60 19.84 -15.67
N LYS A 18 27.18 19.77 -14.42
CA LYS A 18 26.60 18.52 -13.93
C LYS A 18 25.19 18.38 -14.52
N ALA A 19 25.11 18.05 -15.80
CA ALA A 19 23.96 17.36 -16.34
C ALA A 19 23.88 16.03 -15.56
N GLN A 20 23.21 16.06 -14.42
CA GLN A 20 22.97 14.89 -13.58
C GLN A 20 22.05 13.99 -14.38
N GLN A 21 22.65 13.11 -15.13
CA GLN A 21 21.97 11.99 -15.74
C GLN A 21 21.65 11.02 -14.59
N ASP A 22 20.49 11.21 -13.97
CA ASP A 22 20.04 10.35 -12.88
C ASP A 22 19.77 8.93 -13.43
N ASP A 23 20.20 7.93 -12.66
CA ASP A 23 19.98 6.54 -13.03
C ASP A 23 18.49 6.18 -12.90
N GLU A 24 17.98 5.42 -13.87
CA GLU A 24 16.67 4.79 -13.75
C GLU A 24 16.79 3.56 -12.86
N TYR A 25 15.84 3.38 -11.95
CA TYR A 25 15.75 2.22 -11.07
C TYR A 25 14.52 1.40 -11.42
N LEU A 26 14.71 0.08 -11.52
CA LEU A 26 13.64 -0.86 -11.91
C LEU A 26 12.89 -1.44 -10.71
N MET A 27 13.52 -1.44 -9.55
CA MET A 27 12.98 -2.09 -8.35
C MET A 27 13.01 -1.15 -7.14
N GLU A 28 12.03 -1.31 -6.26
CA GLU A 28 12.00 -0.70 -4.95
C GLU A 28 11.70 -1.76 -3.89
N ILE A 29 12.40 -1.69 -2.77
CA ILE A 29 12.15 -2.52 -1.59
C ILE A 29 12.00 -1.62 -0.38
N GLY A 30 11.14 -1.98 0.55
CA GLY A 30 10.98 -1.22 1.77
C GLY A 30 10.03 -1.85 2.76
N GLY A 31 9.75 -1.09 3.80
CA GLY A 31 8.83 -1.46 4.85
C GLY A 31 7.83 -0.36 5.13
N GLY A 32 6.80 -0.71 5.85
CA GLY A 32 5.76 0.21 6.28
C GLY A 32 5.24 -0.13 7.66
N VAL A 33 4.72 0.88 8.32
CA VAL A 33 3.98 0.76 9.57
C VAL A 33 2.66 1.50 9.45
N GLY A 34 1.67 1.05 10.17
CA GLY A 34 0.34 1.65 10.06
C GLY A 34 -0.64 1.04 11.02
N THR A 35 -1.90 1.19 10.67
CA THR A 35 -3.02 0.64 11.43
C THR A 35 -3.94 -0.14 10.51
N VAL A 36 -4.51 -1.21 11.04
CA VAL A 36 -5.56 -1.99 10.39
C VAL A 36 -6.81 -1.96 11.24
N SER A 37 -7.97 -1.86 10.60
CA SER A 37 -9.30 -1.90 11.22
C SER A 37 -10.16 -2.93 10.50
N TYR A 38 -10.83 -3.76 11.25
CA TYR A 38 -11.86 -4.67 10.75
C TYR A 38 -13.15 -3.89 10.44
N GLU A 39 -13.83 -4.25 9.36
CA GLU A 39 -15.12 -3.70 8.94
C GLU A 39 -16.04 -4.86 8.56
N GLY A 40 -17.08 -5.08 9.34
CA GLY A 40 -18.02 -6.17 9.18
C GLY A 40 -19.04 -6.19 10.32
N ASP A 41 -19.53 -7.37 10.65
CA ASP A 41 -20.65 -7.56 11.58
C ASP A 41 -20.39 -7.01 13.00
N PHE A 42 -19.14 -6.89 13.43
CA PHE A 42 -18.73 -6.44 14.77
C PHE A 42 -17.95 -5.11 14.78
N ASN A 43 -17.86 -4.41 13.66
CA ASN A 43 -17.33 -3.04 13.60
C ASN A 43 -17.80 -2.33 12.32
N GLY A 44 -18.62 -1.32 12.48
CA GLY A 44 -19.12 -0.48 11.39
C GLY A 44 -18.39 0.85 11.20
N ASN A 45 -17.25 1.07 11.90
CA ASN A 45 -16.52 2.32 11.83
C ASN A 45 -15.03 2.10 11.61
N VAL A 46 -14.52 2.58 10.47
CA VAL A 46 -13.13 2.47 10.00
C VAL A 46 -12.10 2.97 11.02
N LEU A 47 -12.46 3.96 11.82
CA LEU A 47 -11.57 4.60 12.80
C LEU A 47 -11.64 3.94 14.20
N LYS A 48 -12.54 2.96 14.38
CA LYS A 48 -12.71 2.28 15.65
C LYS A 48 -11.93 0.96 15.65
N ASN A 49 -11.42 0.57 16.80
CA ASN A 49 -10.65 -0.68 16.97
C ASN A 49 -9.38 -0.81 16.11
N MET A 50 -8.80 0.32 15.69
CA MET A 50 -7.55 0.32 14.94
C MET A 50 -6.45 -0.41 15.71
N GLN A 51 -5.80 -1.36 15.06
CA GLN A 51 -4.67 -2.12 15.59
C GLN A 51 -3.41 -1.83 14.81
N PRO A 52 -2.23 -1.83 15.45
CA PRO A 52 -0.97 -1.63 14.74
C PRO A 52 -0.71 -2.74 13.74
N MET A 53 -0.14 -2.36 12.58
CA MET A 53 0.32 -3.29 11.56
C MET A 53 1.68 -2.90 11.01
N GLY A 54 2.41 -3.91 10.54
CA GLY A 54 3.65 -3.76 9.77
C GLY A 54 3.50 -4.36 8.38
N ALA A 55 4.33 -3.89 7.44
CA ALA A 55 4.36 -4.44 6.10
C ALA A 55 5.76 -4.40 5.48
N VAL A 56 5.99 -5.30 4.53
CA VAL A 56 7.14 -5.31 3.63
C VAL A 56 6.62 -5.13 2.21
N VAL A 57 7.30 -4.31 1.43
CA VAL A 57 6.90 -3.93 0.07
C VAL A 57 8.05 -4.19 -0.88
N LEU A 58 7.78 -4.90 -1.96
CA LEU A 58 8.65 -5.04 -3.12
C LEU A 58 7.89 -4.52 -4.34
N ARG A 59 8.46 -3.54 -5.04
CA ARG A 59 7.82 -2.93 -6.21
C ARG A 59 8.72 -3.07 -7.43
N ARG A 60 8.14 -3.48 -8.56
CA ARG A 60 8.75 -3.42 -9.88
C ARG A 60 8.16 -2.24 -10.64
N ILE A 61 9.01 -1.32 -11.04
CA ILE A 61 8.65 -0.14 -11.83
C ILE A 61 8.65 -0.56 -13.30
N LEU A 62 7.53 -0.42 -13.98
CA LEU A 62 7.40 -0.69 -15.41
C LEU A 62 7.71 0.57 -16.23
N ASN A 63 7.14 1.68 -15.81
CA ASN A 63 7.33 3.00 -16.41
C ASN A 63 6.99 4.09 -15.36
N PRO A 64 7.11 5.41 -15.69
CA PRO A 64 6.82 6.48 -14.74
C PRO A 64 5.41 6.48 -14.13
N TYR A 65 4.47 5.84 -14.81
CA TYR A 65 3.05 5.83 -14.42
C TYR A 65 2.59 4.51 -13.82
N MET A 66 3.31 3.42 -14.06
CA MET A 66 2.82 2.07 -13.79
C MET A 66 3.85 1.21 -13.08
N GLY A 67 3.40 0.34 -12.19
CA GLY A 67 4.23 -0.65 -11.51
C GLY A 67 3.44 -1.81 -10.95
N PHE A 68 4.12 -2.93 -10.74
CA PHE A 68 3.63 -4.04 -9.93
C PHE A 68 4.22 -3.98 -8.54
N ARG A 69 3.41 -4.32 -7.55
CA ARG A 69 3.82 -4.35 -6.15
C ARG A 69 3.39 -5.66 -5.50
N LEU A 70 4.34 -6.31 -4.85
CA LEU A 70 4.12 -7.38 -3.88
C LEU A 70 4.17 -6.76 -2.48
N THR A 71 3.16 -7.04 -1.67
CA THR A 71 3.11 -6.58 -0.27
C THR A 71 2.84 -7.77 0.62
N GLY A 72 3.63 -7.91 1.68
CA GLY A 72 3.34 -8.80 2.81
C GLY A 72 3.06 -7.94 4.03
N SER A 73 1.93 -8.13 4.70
CA SER A 73 1.56 -7.37 5.89
C SER A 73 1.14 -8.27 7.03
N PHE A 74 1.34 -7.79 8.25
CA PHE A 74 0.99 -8.48 9.48
C PHE A 74 0.44 -7.50 10.49
N GLY A 75 -0.57 -7.92 11.23
CA GLY A 75 -1.25 -7.09 12.21
C GLY A 75 -2.22 -7.90 13.06
N LYS A 76 -3.18 -7.21 13.66
CA LYS A 76 -4.27 -7.84 14.41
C LYS A 76 -5.59 -7.22 13.99
N LEU A 77 -6.62 -8.03 13.88
CA LEU A 77 -8.01 -7.58 13.73
C LEU A 77 -8.70 -7.66 15.09
N LYS A 78 -9.48 -6.63 15.42
CA LYS A 78 -10.25 -6.56 16.64
C LYS A 78 -11.64 -6.02 16.38
N GLY A 79 -12.64 -6.61 17.00
CA GLY A 79 -14.03 -6.16 16.95
C GLY A 79 -14.77 -6.52 18.23
N ALA A 80 -15.88 -5.83 18.46
CA ALA A 80 -16.74 -6.08 19.61
C ALA A 80 -18.22 -5.86 19.23
N ALA A 81 -19.11 -6.75 19.63
CA ALA A 81 -20.54 -6.63 19.40
C ALA A 81 -21.13 -5.33 19.99
N ALA A 82 -20.56 -4.81 21.07
CA ALA A 82 -20.98 -3.54 21.68
C ALA A 82 -20.67 -2.30 20.79
N ASP A 83 -19.87 -2.46 19.74
CA ASP A 83 -19.43 -1.36 18.86
C ASP A 83 -20.36 -1.13 17.67
N VAL A 84 -21.34 -2.03 17.46
CA VAL A 84 -22.30 -1.98 16.38
C VAL A 84 -23.71 -1.75 16.89
N LYS A 85 -24.45 -0.85 16.24
CA LYS A 85 -25.90 -0.73 16.44
C LYS A 85 -26.57 -1.81 15.57
N THR A 86 -26.77 -2.98 16.14
CA THR A 86 -27.45 -4.08 15.43
C THR A 86 -28.96 -4.08 15.72
N TYR A 87 -29.74 -4.58 14.75
CA TYR A 87 -31.17 -4.91 14.96
C TYR A 87 -31.39 -6.19 15.78
N TYR A 88 -30.32 -6.93 16.10
CA TYR A 88 -30.34 -8.19 16.85
C TYR A 88 -29.72 -7.99 18.24
N PRO A 89 -30.55 -7.55 19.22
CA PRO A 89 -30.05 -7.17 20.55
C PRO A 89 -29.47 -8.36 21.34
N ASP A 90 -29.86 -9.59 21.00
CA ASP A 90 -29.39 -10.78 21.72
C ASP A 90 -27.90 -11.06 21.49
N GLU A 91 -27.37 -10.81 20.30
CA GLU A 91 -25.95 -10.95 20.01
C GLU A 91 -25.12 -9.80 20.62
N ALA A 92 -25.66 -8.58 20.64
CA ALA A 92 -25.02 -7.44 21.29
C ALA A 92 -24.93 -7.62 22.82
N THR A 93 -25.92 -8.26 23.43
CA THR A 93 -25.97 -8.55 24.89
C THR A 93 -25.05 -9.69 25.30
N ARG A 94 -24.67 -10.59 24.40
CA ARG A 94 -23.71 -11.67 24.70
C ARG A 94 -22.27 -11.19 24.87
N GLY A 95 -21.96 -9.92 24.54
CA GLY A 95 -20.66 -9.32 24.78
C GLY A 95 -19.54 -9.94 23.97
N TYR A 96 -19.82 -10.44 22.75
CA TYR A 96 -18.80 -11.05 21.89
C TYR A 96 -17.70 -10.04 21.55
N THR A 97 -16.47 -10.44 21.74
CA THR A 97 -15.26 -9.68 21.36
C THR A 97 -14.25 -10.64 20.77
N PHE A 98 -13.59 -10.23 19.71
CA PHE A 98 -12.50 -11.01 19.12
C PHE A 98 -11.22 -10.19 18.94
N SER A 99 -10.08 -10.89 18.93
CA SER A 99 -8.77 -10.33 18.62
C SER A 99 -7.93 -11.39 17.91
N HIS A 100 -7.89 -11.32 16.60
CA HIS A 100 -7.25 -12.30 15.73
C HIS A 100 -5.98 -11.73 15.10
N SER A 101 -4.94 -12.57 14.94
CA SER A 101 -3.73 -12.19 14.21
C SER A 101 -3.98 -12.32 12.71
N LEU A 102 -3.54 -11.30 11.96
CA LEU A 102 -3.69 -11.17 10.51
C LEU A 102 -2.33 -11.27 9.84
N VAL A 103 -2.24 -12.12 8.80
CA VAL A 103 -1.16 -12.10 7.82
C VAL A 103 -1.79 -12.00 6.44
N ASP A 104 -1.32 -11.05 5.63
CA ASP A 104 -1.81 -10.83 4.28
C ASP A 104 -0.66 -10.75 3.29
N VAL A 105 -0.82 -11.36 2.12
CA VAL A 105 0.11 -11.27 1.00
C VAL A 105 -0.69 -10.95 -0.26
N GLY A 106 -0.30 -9.89 -0.96
CA GLY A 106 -1.02 -9.46 -2.15
C GLY A 106 -0.11 -8.92 -3.25
N VAL A 107 -0.53 -9.12 -4.49
CA VAL A 107 0.06 -8.54 -5.68
C VAL A 107 -0.90 -7.49 -6.23
N THR A 108 -0.41 -6.26 -6.38
CA THR A 108 -1.21 -5.14 -6.87
C THR A 108 -0.54 -4.46 -8.05
N TYR A 109 -1.36 -3.98 -8.96
CA TYR A 109 -0.98 -3.08 -10.02
C TYR A 109 -1.22 -1.64 -9.57
N GLU A 110 -0.21 -0.78 -9.73
CA GLU A 110 -0.26 0.62 -9.34
C GLU A 110 -0.28 1.54 -10.56
N TYR A 111 -1.08 2.60 -10.49
CA TYR A 111 -1.11 3.68 -11.47
C TYR A 111 -0.85 5.02 -10.79
N ASN A 112 0.22 5.70 -11.20
CA ASN A 112 0.59 7.03 -10.76
C ASN A 112 -0.07 8.08 -11.66
N PHE A 113 -0.76 9.06 -11.09
CA PHE A 113 -1.40 10.14 -11.86
C PHE A 113 -0.40 11.11 -12.48
N TRP A 114 0.76 11.25 -11.86
CA TRP A 114 1.86 12.05 -12.38
C TRP A 114 3.09 11.19 -12.59
N PRO A 115 3.93 11.52 -13.61
CA PRO A 115 5.15 10.76 -13.86
C PRO A 115 6.06 10.79 -12.62
N TYR A 116 6.42 9.62 -12.12
CA TYR A 116 7.18 9.44 -10.89
C TYR A 116 8.39 8.54 -11.14
N GLY A 117 9.58 9.02 -10.81
CA GLY A 117 10.80 8.25 -11.01
C GLY A 117 12.04 9.12 -11.10
N THR A 118 13.11 8.56 -11.68
CA THR A 118 14.40 9.21 -11.95
C THR A 118 14.93 8.70 -13.30
N GLY A 119 15.85 9.46 -13.93
CA GLY A 119 16.49 9.09 -15.18
C GLY A 119 15.97 9.85 -16.40
N ARG A 120 16.40 9.41 -17.59
CA ARG A 120 16.12 10.12 -18.85
C ARG A 120 14.65 10.05 -19.24
N ASP A 121 14.05 8.89 -19.11
CA ASP A 121 12.63 8.64 -19.45
C ASP A 121 11.69 9.29 -18.44
N TYR A 122 12.22 9.73 -17.30
CA TYR A 122 11.50 10.42 -16.25
C TYR A 122 11.72 11.95 -16.25
N ARG A 123 12.16 12.52 -17.36
CA ARG A 123 12.27 13.98 -17.50
C ARG A 123 10.93 14.63 -17.22
N GLY A 124 10.92 15.58 -16.29
CA GLY A 124 9.68 16.20 -15.81
C GLY A 124 8.96 15.40 -14.73
N ALA A 125 9.53 14.29 -14.24
CA ALA A 125 8.98 13.56 -13.10
C ALA A 125 8.84 14.46 -11.88
N LYS A 126 7.68 14.39 -11.26
CA LYS A 126 7.38 15.14 -10.05
C LYS A 126 7.87 14.40 -8.82
N ARG A 127 8.25 15.15 -7.78
CA ARG A 127 8.63 14.56 -6.49
C ARG A 127 7.45 13.94 -5.74
N LEU A 128 6.23 14.36 -6.07
CA LEU A 128 5.00 13.91 -5.46
C LEU A 128 4.09 13.37 -6.54
N THR A 129 3.45 12.22 -6.29
CA THR A 129 2.41 11.68 -7.14
C THR A 129 1.32 11.02 -6.31
N PRO A 130 0.05 11.36 -6.54
CA PRO A 130 -1.07 10.52 -6.14
C PRO A 130 -1.04 9.23 -6.96
N PHE A 131 -1.51 8.14 -6.38
CA PHE A 131 -1.61 6.86 -7.08
C PHE A 131 -2.82 6.07 -6.58
N ILE A 132 -3.31 5.21 -7.45
CA ILE A 132 -4.32 4.20 -7.12
C ILE A 132 -3.72 2.82 -7.38
N PHE A 133 -4.27 1.83 -6.75
CA PHE A 133 -3.84 0.45 -6.96
C PHE A 133 -4.97 -0.52 -6.69
N GLY A 134 -4.87 -1.67 -7.34
CA GLY A 134 -5.79 -2.79 -7.15
C GLY A 134 -5.12 -4.09 -7.54
N GLY A 135 -5.63 -5.21 -7.03
CA GLY A 135 -5.03 -6.50 -7.32
C GLY A 135 -5.74 -7.67 -6.65
N ILE A 136 -4.98 -8.70 -6.39
CA ILE A 136 -5.43 -9.92 -5.72
C ILE A 136 -4.48 -10.26 -4.58
N GLY A 137 -5.02 -10.88 -3.55
CA GLY A 137 -4.26 -11.28 -2.38
C GLY A 137 -4.86 -12.49 -1.68
N ALA A 138 -4.17 -12.90 -0.66
CA ALA A 138 -4.60 -13.95 0.26
C ALA A 138 -4.37 -13.50 1.70
N THR A 139 -5.38 -13.70 2.52
CA THR A 139 -5.38 -13.34 3.93
C THR A 139 -5.47 -14.60 4.77
N TYR A 140 -4.62 -14.69 5.77
CA TYR A 140 -4.70 -15.69 6.82
C TYR A 140 -4.97 -14.99 8.15
N VAL A 141 -6.04 -15.40 8.80
CA VAL A 141 -6.44 -14.93 10.13
C VAL A 141 -6.34 -16.10 11.10
N SER A 142 -5.58 -15.91 12.17
CA SER A 142 -5.40 -16.90 13.24
C SER A 142 -6.19 -16.46 14.46
N GLY A 143 -7.17 -17.26 14.84
CA GLY A 143 -8.04 -17.13 16.01
C GLY A 143 -8.45 -18.50 16.51
N ASP A 144 -9.60 -18.61 17.19
CA ASP A 144 -10.15 -19.88 17.65
C ASP A 144 -10.41 -20.85 16.49
N ASN A 145 -10.79 -20.30 15.33
CA ASN A 145 -10.84 -20.98 14.04
C ASN A 145 -9.98 -20.24 13.05
N SER A 146 -8.89 -20.85 12.59
CA SER A 146 -8.03 -20.25 11.57
C SER A 146 -8.73 -20.19 10.23
N VAL A 147 -8.69 -19.04 9.56
CA VAL A 147 -9.33 -18.80 8.26
C VAL A 147 -8.29 -18.38 7.24
N PHE A 148 -8.29 -19.04 6.09
CA PHE A 148 -7.52 -18.65 4.91
C PHE A 148 -8.51 -18.27 3.80
N THR A 149 -8.37 -17.08 3.26
CA THR A 149 -9.27 -16.57 2.20
C THR A 149 -8.50 -15.75 1.17
N ALA A 150 -8.99 -15.76 -0.05
CA ALA A 150 -8.57 -14.81 -1.06
C ALA A 150 -9.20 -13.43 -0.77
N ASN A 151 -8.52 -12.36 -1.18
CA ASN A 151 -9.02 -11.01 -1.08
C ASN A 151 -8.73 -10.18 -2.34
N VAL A 152 -9.44 -9.08 -2.49
CA VAL A 152 -9.23 -8.06 -3.52
C VAL A 152 -8.82 -6.76 -2.81
N PRO A 153 -7.51 -6.43 -2.78
CA PRO A 153 -7.05 -5.16 -2.26
C PRO A 153 -7.29 -4.04 -3.27
N LEU A 154 -7.94 -2.98 -2.84
CA LEU A 154 -8.08 -1.72 -3.56
C LEU A 154 -7.60 -0.58 -2.68
N GLY A 155 -6.97 0.43 -3.28
CA GLY A 155 -6.51 1.56 -2.47
C GLY A 155 -6.02 2.74 -3.29
N LEU A 156 -5.71 3.77 -2.55
CA LEU A 156 -5.16 5.02 -3.05
C LEU A 156 -4.10 5.55 -2.09
N GLY A 157 -3.25 6.41 -2.59
CA GLY A 157 -2.20 6.99 -1.77
C GLY A 157 -1.45 8.11 -2.45
N VAL A 158 -0.43 8.57 -1.76
CA VAL A 158 0.48 9.60 -2.25
C VAL A 158 1.91 9.13 -2.00
N LYS A 159 2.76 9.25 -3.02
CA LYS A 159 4.20 8.99 -2.94
C LYS A 159 4.96 10.31 -2.98
N TYR A 160 5.99 10.41 -2.17
CA TYR A 160 6.90 11.54 -2.14
C TYR A 160 8.35 11.08 -2.19
N LYS A 161 9.12 11.63 -3.12
CA LYS A 161 10.54 11.33 -3.30
C LYS A 161 11.38 12.19 -2.33
N LEU A 162 11.87 11.57 -1.25
CA LEU A 162 12.73 12.22 -0.28
C LEU A 162 14.12 12.47 -0.85
N ARG A 163 14.70 11.46 -1.50
CA ARG A 163 16.01 11.51 -2.18
C ARG A 163 15.95 10.67 -3.46
N LYS A 164 17.05 10.66 -4.26
CA LYS A 164 17.15 9.92 -5.52
C LYS A 164 16.69 8.46 -5.42
N ARG A 165 16.99 7.80 -4.30
CA ARG A 165 16.66 6.38 -4.06
C ARG A 165 15.67 6.16 -2.93
N LEU A 166 15.26 7.20 -2.21
CA LEU A 166 14.42 7.06 -1.02
C LEU A 166 13.05 7.68 -1.28
N ASN A 167 12.02 6.87 -1.12
CA ASN A 167 10.63 7.26 -1.34
C ASN A 167 9.82 7.03 -0.09
N LEU A 168 8.95 7.99 0.22
CA LEU A 168 7.95 7.91 1.28
C LEU A 168 6.58 7.76 0.64
N GLY A 169 5.74 6.91 1.20
CA GLY A 169 4.36 6.71 0.77
C GLY A 169 3.41 6.77 1.93
N VAL A 170 2.25 7.37 1.72
CA VAL A 170 1.08 7.25 2.59
C VAL A 170 -0.03 6.64 1.76
N GLU A 171 -0.64 5.57 2.25
CA GLU A 171 -1.67 4.87 1.51
C GLU A 171 -2.80 4.40 2.42
N TRP A 172 -4.00 4.44 1.88
CA TRP A 172 -5.18 3.83 2.45
C TRP A 172 -5.63 2.69 1.55
N ARG A 173 -5.86 1.54 2.14
CA ARG A 173 -6.16 0.29 1.45
C ARG A 173 -7.37 -0.37 2.09
N VAL A 174 -8.26 -0.89 1.27
CA VAL A 174 -9.38 -1.73 1.69
C VAL A 174 -9.22 -3.09 1.05
N HIS A 175 -9.34 -4.13 1.85
CA HIS A 175 -9.31 -5.52 1.42
C HIS A 175 -10.73 -6.09 1.50
N PHE A 176 -11.26 -6.48 0.37
CA PHE A 176 -12.53 -7.20 0.27
C PHE A 176 -12.23 -8.70 0.34
N ALA A 177 -12.46 -9.32 1.48
CA ALA A 177 -12.29 -10.77 1.64
C ALA A 177 -13.39 -11.51 0.90
N LEU A 178 -13.10 -12.71 0.41
CA LEU A 178 -14.10 -13.59 -0.19
C LEU A 178 -14.74 -14.55 0.85
N SER A 179 -14.49 -14.33 2.13
CA SER A 179 -14.99 -15.11 3.25
C SER A 179 -15.65 -14.22 4.28
N ASP A 180 -16.68 -14.76 4.91
CA ASP A 180 -17.48 -14.17 5.98
C ASP A 180 -17.09 -14.76 7.37
N LYS A 181 -15.81 -15.05 7.56
CA LYS A 181 -15.33 -15.74 8.76
C LYS A 181 -14.07 -15.09 9.36
N LEU A 182 -13.76 -13.86 8.97
CA LEU A 182 -12.57 -13.19 9.49
C LEU A 182 -12.71 -12.85 10.99
N ASP A 183 -13.94 -12.70 11.45
CA ASP A 183 -14.32 -12.46 12.84
C ASP A 183 -14.47 -13.75 13.68
N GLY A 184 -14.39 -14.93 13.03
CA GLY A 184 -14.56 -16.24 13.66
C GLY A 184 -15.98 -16.81 13.63
N MET A 185 -16.95 -16.05 13.13
CA MET A 185 -18.35 -16.49 12.96
C MET A 185 -18.75 -16.47 11.48
N ALA A 186 -19.61 -17.38 11.06
CA ALA A 186 -20.22 -17.36 9.74
C ALA A 186 -21.68 -16.92 9.90
N ASP A 187 -22.04 -15.81 9.25
CA ASP A 187 -23.41 -15.28 9.19
C ASP A 187 -24.08 -15.26 10.59
N PRO A 188 -23.57 -14.46 11.56
CA PRO A 188 -24.09 -14.46 12.93
C PRO A 188 -25.54 -14.03 13.01
N TYR A 189 -26.08 -13.40 11.97
CA TYR A 189 -27.45 -12.88 11.92
C TYR A 189 -28.39 -13.71 11.05
N GLY A 190 -27.93 -14.78 10.37
CA GLY A 190 -28.73 -15.65 9.54
C GLY A 190 -29.34 -14.93 8.32
N ILE A 191 -28.72 -13.84 7.85
CA ILE A 191 -29.22 -13.04 6.73
C ILE A 191 -28.76 -13.67 5.43
N ARG A 192 -29.61 -14.43 4.76
CA ARG A 192 -29.34 -14.93 3.41
C ARG A 192 -29.29 -13.77 2.43
N SER A 193 -28.10 -13.34 2.05
CA SER A 193 -27.91 -12.38 0.98
C SER A 193 -27.33 -13.06 -0.25
N SER A 194 -27.78 -12.65 -1.45
CA SER A 194 -27.26 -13.13 -2.73
C SER A 194 -26.38 -12.08 -3.35
N GLY A 195 -25.11 -12.43 -3.67
CA GLY A 195 -24.15 -11.56 -4.35
C GLY A 195 -22.71 -11.85 -3.92
N LEU A 196 -21.76 -11.61 -4.83
CA LEU A 196 -20.31 -11.93 -4.63
C LEU A 196 -19.66 -11.15 -3.49
N PHE A 197 -20.23 -10.01 -3.08
CA PHE A 197 -19.69 -9.09 -2.06
C PHE A 197 -20.73 -8.71 -1.00
N LYS A 198 -21.80 -9.46 -0.88
CA LYS A 198 -22.76 -9.30 0.21
C LYS A 198 -22.43 -10.27 1.33
N ASN A 199 -22.42 -9.82 2.57
CA ASN A 199 -22.00 -10.55 3.76
C ASN A 199 -20.54 -11.04 3.70
N THR A 200 -19.62 -10.31 3.09
CA THR A 200 -18.21 -10.63 3.18
C THR A 200 -17.51 -9.59 4.03
N ASP A 201 -16.65 -10.08 4.90
CA ASP A 201 -15.84 -9.24 5.75
C ASP A 201 -14.86 -8.38 4.95
N CYS A 202 -14.67 -7.15 5.40
CA CYS A 202 -13.67 -6.25 4.87
C CYS A 202 -12.72 -5.83 5.99
N TYR A 203 -11.53 -5.39 5.63
CA TYR A 203 -10.68 -4.66 6.55
C TYR A 203 -9.95 -3.55 5.81
N SER A 204 -9.74 -2.44 6.50
CA SER A 204 -9.00 -1.31 5.97
C SER A 204 -7.68 -1.13 6.67
N ALA A 205 -6.69 -0.60 5.95
CA ALA A 205 -5.37 -0.33 6.47
C ALA A 205 -4.91 1.06 6.03
N LEU A 206 -4.47 1.87 6.99
CA LEU A 206 -3.78 3.13 6.74
C LEU A 206 -2.30 2.91 7.04
N GLN A 207 -1.43 3.15 6.06
CA GLN A 207 -0.03 2.77 6.12
C GLN A 207 0.90 3.89 5.66
N LEU A 208 1.99 4.07 6.39
CA LEU A 208 3.17 4.86 6.01
C LEU A 208 4.26 3.90 5.55
N THR A 209 4.81 4.10 4.35
CA THR A 209 5.84 3.24 3.76
C THR A 209 7.10 4.03 3.46
N LEU A 210 8.25 3.41 3.68
CA LEU A 210 9.56 3.91 3.26
C LEU A 210 10.20 2.88 2.35
N THR A 211 10.50 3.26 1.08
CA THR A 211 11.09 2.37 0.09
C THR A 211 12.39 2.90 -0.46
N TYR A 212 13.29 1.97 -0.79
CA TYR A 212 14.59 2.25 -1.39
C TYR A 212 14.63 1.71 -2.81
N SER A 213 14.97 2.58 -3.78
CA SER A 213 15.08 2.22 -5.19
C SER A 213 16.46 1.61 -5.48
N PHE A 214 16.47 0.44 -6.12
CA PHE A 214 17.67 -0.29 -6.48
C PHE A 214 17.54 -0.90 -7.87
N MET A 215 18.58 -1.61 -8.35
CA MET A 215 18.65 -2.19 -9.68
C MET A 215 18.57 -1.11 -10.77
N SER A 216 19.70 -0.40 -10.97
CA SER A 216 19.80 0.59 -12.04
C SER A 216 19.73 -0.08 -13.41
N LYS A 217 18.96 0.53 -14.32
CA LYS A 217 18.88 0.11 -15.73
C LYS A 217 20.24 0.36 -16.41
N CYS A 218 20.77 -0.66 -17.07
CA CYS A 218 22.01 -0.51 -17.82
C CYS A 218 21.78 0.41 -19.03
N ARG A 219 22.61 1.45 -19.19
CA ARG A 219 22.49 2.45 -20.27
C ARG A 219 23.22 2.05 -21.55
N THR A 220 24.18 1.14 -21.45
CA THR A 220 25.05 0.71 -22.55
C THR A 220 24.71 -0.68 -23.08
N CYS A 221 23.79 -1.39 -22.41
CA CYS A 221 23.35 -2.69 -22.88
C CYS A 221 22.30 -2.51 -23.99
N ASN A 222 22.75 -2.67 -25.22
CA ASN A 222 21.91 -2.63 -26.43
C ASN A 222 21.19 -3.98 -26.57
N ASN A 223 20.32 -4.33 -25.62
CA ASN A 223 19.39 -5.44 -25.73
C ASN A 223 17.98 -4.86 -25.65
N ASP A 224 17.57 -4.26 -26.74
CA ASP A 224 16.17 -4.04 -27.09
C ASP A 224 15.70 -5.30 -27.83
N ASP A 225 15.37 -6.37 -27.10
CA ASP A 225 14.60 -7.53 -27.55
C ASP A 225 13.21 -7.47 -26.89
#